data_507bec7527b108df07803335c80f5a58
#
_entry.id   507bec7527b108df07803335c80f5a58
#
_cell.length_a   1.000
_cell.length_b   1.000
_cell.length_c   1.000
_cell.angle_alpha   90.00
_cell.angle_beta   90.00
_cell.angle_gamma   90.00
#
_symmetry.space_group_name_H-M   'P 1'
#
loop_
_entity.id
_entity.type
_entity.pdbx_description
1 polymer ?
#
loop_
_entity_poly.entity_id
_entity_poly.type
_entity_poly.pdbx_seq_one_letter_code
_entity_poly.pdbx_strand_id
1 'polypeptide(L)'
;MPKIHLLWCTIRPDHFKSAHAEWIRRSDDSSDIQTYVAVNWKEHADHLREYLSKSYLITLNTNKIGVCYPSYQLSSALGSKMGSCAEDDIVVFASDDFMAPQGWDTYLKSKLEGKGDVGLMVRDGYQLPDSSNMLHPAITIPIMTYGCLRKMNGIIYHPAYSHMFSDCELYNNLKDLGMLYDDRLSDETVFEHLHYAAGKRKADQADQAYNMKWAEDDATWKKRLSMSAEERIKI
;
A
#
# COMPACT_ATOMS: atom_id res chain seq x y z
N MET A 1 -3.31 -11.50 19.52
CA MET A 1 -2.32 -11.27 18.45
C MET A 1 -2.86 -10.16 17.56
N PRO A 2 -2.02 -9.30 16.98
CA PRO A 2 -2.48 -8.26 16.08
C PRO A 2 -3.14 -8.85 14.84
N LYS A 3 -4.22 -8.21 14.38
CA LYS A 3 -4.88 -8.54 13.12
C LYS A 3 -4.14 -7.89 11.97
N ILE A 4 -4.32 -8.43 10.76
CA ILE A 4 -3.80 -7.84 9.54
C ILE A 4 -4.95 -7.29 8.70
N HIS A 5 -4.92 -6.00 8.42
CA HIS A 5 -5.85 -5.31 7.53
C HIS A 5 -5.19 -5.18 6.15
N LEU A 6 -5.60 -6.04 5.22
CA LEU A 6 -5.07 -6.07 3.87
C LEU A 6 -5.91 -5.16 2.97
N LEU A 7 -5.40 -3.98 2.68
CA LEU A 7 -6.05 -2.99 1.83
C LEU A 7 -5.63 -3.19 0.38
N TRP A 8 -6.57 -3.04 -0.55
CA TRP A 8 -6.32 -3.28 -1.96
C TRP A 8 -7.11 -2.35 -2.87
N CYS A 9 -6.45 -1.72 -3.82
CA CYS A 9 -7.11 -0.95 -4.88
C CYS A 9 -6.90 -1.68 -6.21
N THR A 10 -7.97 -1.88 -6.98
CA THR A 10 -7.83 -2.51 -8.28
C THR A 10 -8.76 -1.94 -9.34
N ILE A 11 -8.25 -1.87 -10.56
CA ILE A 11 -8.98 -1.65 -11.79
C ILE A 11 -8.93 -2.89 -12.69
N ARG A 12 -8.30 -3.97 -12.22
CA ARG A 12 -8.08 -5.25 -12.91
C ARG A 12 -8.65 -6.41 -12.08
N PRO A 13 -9.99 -6.61 -12.03
CA PRO A 13 -10.62 -7.56 -11.11
C PRO A 13 -10.08 -8.99 -11.17
N ASP A 14 -9.73 -9.49 -12.35
CA ASP A 14 -9.24 -10.86 -12.49
C ASP A 14 -7.77 -11.00 -12.02
N HIS A 15 -6.94 -9.99 -12.28
CA HIS A 15 -5.57 -9.94 -11.72
C HIS A 15 -5.61 -9.88 -10.21
N PHE A 16 -6.49 -9.02 -9.66
CA PHE A 16 -6.72 -8.95 -8.22
C PHE A 16 -7.10 -10.31 -7.63
N LYS A 17 -8.10 -11.02 -8.21
CA LYS A 17 -8.51 -12.34 -7.69
C LYS A 17 -7.33 -13.30 -7.60
N SER A 18 -6.51 -13.36 -8.65
CA SER A 18 -5.35 -14.25 -8.72
C SER A 18 -4.29 -13.88 -7.68
N ALA A 19 -3.94 -12.59 -7.61
CA ALA A 19 -2.93 -12.11 -6.66
C ALA A 19 -3.41 -12.24 -5.21
N HIS A 20 -4.66 -11.86 -4.91
CA HIS A 20 -5.24 -11.98 -3.57
C HIS A 20 -5.31 -13.44 -3.11
N ALA A 21 -5.76 -14.37 -3.98
CA ALA A 21 -5.78 -15.79 -3.64
C ALA A 21 -4.38 -16.31 -3.31
N GLU A 22 -3.36 -15.87 -4.04
CA GLU A 22 -1.97 -16.25 -3.80
C GLU A 22 -1.44 -15.66 -2.48
N TRP A 23 -1.76 -14.41 -2.15
CA TRP A 23 -1.42 -13.81 -0.87
C TRP A 23 -2.02 -14.57 0.30
N ILE A 24 -3.32 -14.91 0.22
CA ILE A 24 -4.00 -15.70 1.27
C ILE A 24 -3.42 -17.11 1.37
N ARG A 25 -3.12 -17.76 0.24
CA ARG A 25 -2.52 -19.10 0.23
C ARG A 25 -1.13 -19.15 0.86
N ARG A 26 -0.37 -18.07 0.77
CA ARG A 26 0.99 -17.95 1.31
C ARG A 26 1.03 -17.47 2.76
N SER A 27 -0.08 -17.12 3.36
CA SER A 27 -0.13 -16.85 4.80
C SER A 27 -0.07 -18.16 5.58
N ASP A 28 0.48 -18.11 6.79
CA ASP A 28 0.47 -19.24 7.74
C ASP A 28 -0.88 -19.35 8.45
N ASP A 29 -1.51 -18.20 8.77
CA ASP A 29 -2.84 -18.14 9.37
C ASP A 29 -3.67 -17.00 8.76
N SER A 30 -4.56 -17.37 7.84
CA SER A 30 -5.47 -16.40 7.20
C SER A 30 -6.66 -15.97 8.08
N SER A 31 -6.87 -16.56 9.25
CA SER A 31 -8.01 -16.24 10.12
C SER A 31 -7.93 -14.83 10.71
N ASP A 32 -6.73 -14.30 10.88
CA ASP A 32 -6.45 -12.94 11.37
C ASP A 32 -6.39 -11.89 10.25
N ILE A 33 -6.56 -12.28 8.97
CA ILE A 33 -6.47 -11.39 7.83
C ILE A 33 -7.86 -10.89 7.43
N GLN A 34 -8.06 -9.58 7.47
CA GLN A 34 -9.27 -8.92 6.99
C GLN A 34 -8.96 -8.12 5.72
N THR A 35 -9.62 -8.46 4.62
CA THR A 35 -9.42 -7.81 3.32
C THR A 35 -10.41 -6.66 3.09
N TYR A 36 -9.90 -5.55 2.54
CA TYR A 36 -10.65 -4.35 2.17
C TYR A 36 -10.28 -3.97 0.74
N VAL A 37 -11.26 -3.85 -0.13
CA VAL A 37 -11.04 -3.60 -1.56
C VAL A 37 -11.76 -2.35 -2.01
N ALA A 38 -11.06 -1.46 -2.72
CA ALA A 38 -11.66 -0.35 -3.44
C ALA A 38 -11.59 -0.58 -4.95
N VAL A 39 -12.71 -0.32 -5.62
CA VAL A 39 -12.82 -0.34 -7.07
C VAL A 39 -13.42 0.97 -7.57
N ASN A 40 -13.04 1.40 -8.77
CA ASN A 40 -13.50 2.68 -9.31
C ASN A 40 -14.93 2.60 -9.85
N TRP A 41 -15.37 1.46 -10.38
CA TRP A 41 -16.62 1.31 -11.11
C TRP A 41 -17.50 0.21 -10.54
N LYS A 42 -18.80 0.40 -10.69
CA LYS A 42 -19.82 -0.55 -10.22
C LYS A 42 -19.67 -1.94 -10.86
N GLU A 43 -19.31 -1.99 -12.13
CA GLU A 43 -19.13 -3.24 -12.87
C GLU A 43 -18.01 -4.10 -12.25
N HIS A 44 -16.92 -3.48 -11.81
CA HIS A 44 -15.84 -4.15 -11.10
C HIS A 44 -16.30 -4.64 -9.72
N ALA A 45 -17.10 -3.84 -9.00
CA ALA A 45 -17.66 -4.26 -7.73
C ALA A 45 -18.60 -5.47 -7.90
N ASP A 46 -19.48 -5.45 -8.88
CA ASP A 46 -20.39 -6.55 -9.15
C ASP A 46 -19.61 -7.83 -9.54
N HIS A 47 -18.51 -7.70 -10.30
CA HIS A 47 -17.64 -8.81 -10.67
C HIS A 47 -16.89 -9.43 -9.49
N LEU A 48 -16.59 -8.63 -8.44
CA LEU A 48 -15.86 -9.09 -7.26
C LEU A 48 -16.78 -9.51 -6.09
N ARG A 49 -18.06 -9.18 -6.12
CA ARG A 49 -18.97 -9.31 -4.98
C ARG A 49 -19.08 -10.74 -4.44
N GLU A 50 -19.19 -11.72 -5.32
CA GLU A 50 -19.27 -13.13 -4.90
C GLU A 50 -17.93 -13.60 -4.30
N TYR A 51 -16.83 -13.27 -4.97
CA TYR A 51 -15.48 -13.60 -4.51
C TYR A 51 -15.17 -12.99 -3.14
N LEU A 52 -15.58 -11.74 -2.91
CA LEU A 52 -15.32 -10.97 -1.70
C LEU A 52 -16.43 -11.08 -0.65
N SER A 53 -17.17 -12.19 -0.61
CA SER A 53 -18.34 -12.36 0.29
C SER A 53 -18.04 -12.14 1.77
N LYS A 54 -16.78 -12.28 2.21
CA LYS A 54 -16.31 -12.06 3.60
C LYS A 54 -15.43 -10.82 3.75
N SER A 55 -15.31 -9.99 2.72
CA SER A 55 -14.42 -8.83 2.67
C SER A 55 -15.22 -7.55 2.53
N TYR A 56 -14.57 -6.41 2.83
CA TYR A 56 -15.18 -5.11 2.61
C TYR A 56 -14.89 -4.61 1.20
N LEU A 57 -15.94 -4.28 0.46
CA LEU A 57 -15.86 -3.78 -0.91
C LEU A 57 -16.42 -2.36 -0.97
N ILE A 58 -15.61 -1.42 -1.42
CA ILE A 58 -15.99 -0.02 -1.62
C ILE A 58 -16.00 0.28 -3.11
N THR A 59 -17.12 0.83 -3.61
CA THR A 59 -17.21 1.37 -4.97
C THR A 59 -17.09 2.89 -4.90
N LEU A 60 -16.09 3.44 -5.58
CA LEU A 60 -15.77 4.86 -5.50
C LEU A 60 -16.55 5.73 -6.50
N ASN A 61 -17.05 5.12 -7.58
CA ASN A 61 -17.78 5.80 -8.67
C ASN A 61 -17.00 7.03 -9.17
N THR A 62 -15.73 6.86 -9.47
CA THR A 62 -14.83 7.94 -9.86
C THR A 62 -14.03 7.58 -11.10
N ASN A 63 -13.75 8.60 -11.92
CA ASN A 63 -12.83 8.50 -13.06
C ASN A 63 -11.40 8.94 -12.68
N LYS A 64 -11.11 9.14 -11.39
CA LYS A 64 -9.74 9.44 -10.95
C LYS A 64 -8.85 8.24 -11.26
N ILE A 65 -7.80 8.51 -12.02
CA ILE A 65 -6.78 7.52 -12.36
C ILE A 65 -5.75 7.47 -11.23
N GLY A 66 -5.26 6.27 -10.92
CA GLY A 66 -4.18 6.04 -9.96
C GLY A 66 -4.63 5.51 -8.62
N VAL A 67 -3.66 5.26 -7.77
CA VAL A 67 -3.81 4.53 -6.51
C VAL A 67 -4.07 5.46 -5.31
N CYS A 68 -3.71 6.73 -5.39
CA CYS A 68 -3.65 7.61 -4.22
C CYS A 68 -5.04 7.93 -3.65
N TYR A 69 -6.00 8.31 -4.49
CA TYR A 69 -7.36 8.57 -4.02
C TYR A 69 -8.06 7.32 -3.47
N PRO A 70 -8.03 6.15 -4.15
CA PRO A 70 -8.56 4.91 -3.60
C PRO A 70 -7.90 4.49 -2.28
N SER A 71 -6.57 4.62 -2.14
CA SER A 71 -5.88 4.28 -0.89
C SER A 71 -6.35 5.13 0.28
N TYR A 72 -6.50 6.45 0.05
CA TYR A 72 -7.01 7.37 1.05
C TYR A 72 -8.46 7.01 1.47
N GLN A 73 -9.33 6.65 0.51
CA GLN A 73 -10.70 6.24 0.83
C GLN A 73 -10.74 4.95 1.66
N LEU A 74 -9.89 3.97 1.36
CA LEU A 74 -9.78 2.73 2.14
C LEU A 74 -9.27 2.98 3.55
N SER A 75 -8.17 3.71 3.70
CA SER A 75 -7.57 3.98 5.00
C SER A 75 -8.48 4.86 5.89
N SER A 76 -9.19 5.83 5.29
CA SER A 76 -10.22 6.62 5.98
C SER A 76 -11.41 5.77 6.42
N ALA A 77 -11.86 4.82 5.58
CA ALA A 77 -12.91 3.89 5.93
C ALA A 77 -12.50 2.97 7.08
N LEU A 78 -11.25 2.50 7.09
CA LEU A 78 -10.70 1.68 8.17
C LEU A 78 -10.78 2.43 9.51
N GLY A 79 -10.43 3.74 9.53
CA GLY A 79 -10.46 4.56 10.74
C GLY A 79 -11.84 4.93 11.25
N SER A 80 -12.83 5.09 10.35
CA SER A 80 -14.13 5.71 10.71
C SER A 80 -15.29 4.73 10.89
N LYS A 81 -15.29 3.61 10.17
CA LYS A 81 -16.46 2.72 10.06
C LYS A 81 -16.27 1.35 10.69
N MET A 82 -15.06 0.95 10.94
CA MET A 82 -14.75 -0.45 11.19
C MET A 82 -14.36 -0.74 12.63
N GLY A 83 -14.59 0.20 13.49
CA GLY A 83 -14.55 0.17 14.96
C GLY A 83 -13.65 -0.90 15.57
N SER A 84 -12.68 -0.51 16.35
CA SER A 84 -11.80 -1.36 17.15
C SER A 84 -10.58 -1.98 16.40
N CYS A 85 -9.91 -1.23 15.53
CA CYS A 85 -8.52 -1.58 15.25
C CYS A 85 -7.66 -1.28 16.49
N ALA A 86 -6.89 -2.26 16.93
CA ALA A 86 -5.89 -2.04 17.96
C ALA A 86 -4.69 -1.27 17.38
N GLU A 87 -3.97 -0.52 18.21
CA GLU A 87 -2.83 0.29 17.73
C GLU A 87 -1.73 -0.58 17.12
N ASP A 88 -1.59 -1.83 17.56
CA ASP A 88 -0.65 -2.81 17.08
C ASP A 88 -1.16 -3.66 15.89
N ASP A 89 -2.42 -3.50 15.47
CA ASP A 89 -2.89 -4.12 14.23
C ASP A 89 -2.04 -3.68 13.05
N ILE A 90 -1.85 -4.58 12.10
CA ILE A 90 -0.97 -4.35 10.94
C ILE A 90 -1.82 -3.97 9.74
N VAL A 91 -1.47 -2.87 9.09
CA VAL A 91 -2.07 -2.41 7.83
C VAL A 91 -1.10 -2.65 6.70
N VAL A 92 -1.54 -3.40 5.69
CA VAL A 92 -0.78 -3.68 4.47
C VAL A 92 -1.56 -3.14 3.28
N PHE A 93 -0.95 -2.23 2.51
CA PHE A 93 -1.54 -1.77 1.26
C PHE A 93 -0.90 -2.53 0.10
N ALA A 94 -1.59 -3.58 -0.37
CA ALA A 94 -1.11 -4.46 -1.42
C ALA A 94 -1.59 -4.05 -2.82
N SER A 95 -0.93 -4.58 -3.83
CA SER A 95 -1.24 -4.37 -5.24
C SER A 95 -1.15 -5.70 -5.99
N ASP A 96 -1.80 -5.78 -7.15
CA ASP A 96 -1.86 -6.99 -7.97
C ASP A 96 -0.55 -7.30 -8.74
N ASP A 97 0.46 -6.46 -8.59
CA ASP A 97 1.82 -6.67 -9.09
C ASP A 97 2.84 -6.96 -7.97
N PHE A 98 2.38 -7.24 -6.75
CA PHE A 98 3.21 -7.75 -5.67
C PHE A 98 2.94 -9.22 -5.37
N MET A 99 4.02 -9.97 -5.14
CA MET A 99 3.96 -11.34 -4.64
C MET A 99 4.50 -11.40 -3.20
N ALA A 100 3.62 -11.75 -2.27
CA ALA A 100 4.02 -11.96 -0.88
C ALA A 100 4.88 -13.24 -0.75
N PRO A 101 5.89 -13.27 0.13
CA PRO A 101 6.63 -14.47 0.46
C PRO A 101 5.77 -15.48 1.22
N GLN A 102 6.20 -16.75 1.31
CA GLN A 102 5.55 -17.74 2.19
C GLN A 102 5.69 -17.29 3.65
N GLY A 103 4.62 -17.41 4.45
CA GLY A 103 4.61 -17.02 5.88
C GLY A 103 4.71 -15.50 6.11
N TRP A 104 4.30 -14.70 5.14
CA TRP A 104 4.41 -13.25 5.19
C TRP A 104 3.70 -12.61 6.39
N ASP A 105 2.59 -13.18 6.80
CA ASP A 105 1.78 -12.73 7.95
C ASP A 105 2.54 -12.95 9.28
N THR A 106 3.15 -14.11 9.47
CA THR A 106 4.00 -14.43 10.62
C THR A 106 5.25 -13.54 10.63
N TYR A 107 5.89 -13.34 9.47
CA TYR A 107 7.02 -12.42 9.33
C TYR A 107 6.65 -11.01 9.78
N LEU A 108 5.55 -10.42 9.27
CA LEU A 108 5.12 -9.06 9.63
C LEU A 108 4.80 -8.94 11.11
N LYS A 109 4.06 -9.91 11.68
CA LYS A 109 3.76 -9.94 13.12
C LYS A 109 5.05 -9.92 13.94
N SER A 110 6.03 -10.76 13.60
CA SER A 110 7.31 -10.82 14.33
C SER A 110 8.14 -9.53 14.22
N LYS A 111 8.14 -8.88 13.06
CA LYS A 111 8.92 -7.65 12.82
C LYS A 111 8.31 -6.41 13.49
N LEU A 112 6.99 -6.37 13.63
CA LEU A 112 6.28 -5.21 14.18
C LEU A 112 5.94 -5.36 15.67
N GLU A 113 6.11 -6.55 16.25
CA GLU A 113 5.86 -6.78 17.67
C GLU A 113 6.66 -5.84 18.55
N GLY A 114 5.96 -5.08 19.40
CA GLY A 114 6.58 -4.15 20.36
C GLY A 114 7.26 -2.91 19.74
N LYS A 115 7.16 -2.70 18.43
CA LYS A 115 7.80 -1.55 17.75
C LYS A 115 7.04 -0.24 17.92
N GLY A 116 5.79 -0.27 18.37
CA GLY A 116 4.95 0.93 18.49
C GLY A 116 4.45 1.43 17.11
N ASP A 117 4.39 2.74 16.96
CA ASP A 117 3.81 3.37 15.76
C ASP A 117 4.85 3.50 14.66
N VAL A 118 5.01 2.47 13.84
CA VAL A 118 6.03 2.42 12.79
C VAL A 118 5.47 2.00 11.44
N GLY A 119 6.08 2.51 10.36
CA GLY A 119 5.99 2.00 9.01
C GLY A 119 7.21 1.15 8.70
N LEU A 120 6.98 -0.05 8.18
CA LEU A 120 8.00 -1.03 7.86
C LEU A 120 8.37 -0.96 6.38
N MET A 121 9.65 -0.75 6.08
CA MET A 121 10.19 -0.83 4.74
C MET A 121 10.86 -2.19 4.54
N VAL A 122 10.31 -3.01 3.64
CA VAL A 122 10.78 -4.36 3.32
C VAL A 122 11.53 -4.41 1.99
N ARG A 123 12.22 -5.51 1.72
CA ARG A 123 12.79 -5.79 0.39
C ARG A 123 11.67 -6.09 -0.58
N ASP A 124 11.65 -5.41 -1.70
CA ASP A 124 10.68 -5.60 -2.79
C ASP A 124 11.29 -6.21 -4.07
N GLY A 125 12.57 -6.58 -4.01
CA GLY A 125 13.31 -7.12 -5.16
C GLY A 125 13.57 -6.09 -6.27
N TYR A 126 13.27 -4.82 -6.04
CA TYR A 126 13.48 -3.70 -6.96
C TYR A 126 14.30 -2.58 -6.33
N GLN A 127 13.99 -2.20 -5.07
CA GLN A 127 14.73 -1.21 -4.32
C GLN A 127 15.62 -1.86 -3.26
N LEU A 128 16.92 -1.72 -3.42
CA LEU A 128 17.90 -2.01 -2.37
C LEU A 128 18.48 -0.69 -1.85
N PRO A 129 18.96 -0.63 -0.59
CA PRO A 129 19.47 0.60 0.01
C PRO A 129 20.56 1.30 -0.78
N ASP A 130 21.33 0.54 -1.54
CA ASP A 130 22.44 0.97 -2.41
C ASP A 130 22.11 0.90 -3.91
N SER A 131 20.84 0.59 -4.26
CA SER A 131 20.46 0.50 -5.67
C SER A 131 20.36 1.89 -6.30
N SER A 132 21.01 2.07 -7.43
CA SER A 132 20.91 3.26 -8.28
C SER A 132 19.59 3.31 -9.08
N ASN A 133 18.70 2.35 -8.88
CA ASN A 133 17.52 2.16 -9.72
C ASN A 133 16.42 3.19 -9.46
N MET A 134 16.51 3.95 -8.37
CA MET A 134 15.53 4.99 -8.05
C MET A 134 16.22 6.30 -7.70
N LEU A 135 15.70 7.39 -8.26
CA LEU A 135 16.14 8.75 -7.96
C LEU A 135 15.89 9.14 -6.49
N HIS A 136 14.90 8.52 -5.87
CA HIS A 136 14.52 8.77 -4.48
C HIS A 136 14.12 7.46 -3.78
N PRO A 137 14.45 7.30 -2.48
CA PRO A 137 13.90 6.19 -1.69
C PRO A 137 12.38 6.23 -1.68
N ALA A 138 11.75 5.06 -1.78
CA ALA A 138 10.29 4.94 -1.84
C ALA A 138 9.82 3.69 -1.09
N ILE A 139 8.61 3.75 -0.52
CA ILE A 139 7.94 2.61 0.08
C ILE A 139 6.90 2.10 -0.93
N THR A 140 7.32 1.18 -1.76
CA THR A 140 6.52 0.63 -2.86
C THR A 140 5.38 -0.27 -2.38
N ILE A 141 5.55 -0.92 -1.24
CA ILE A 141 4.51 -1.66 -0.53
C ILE A 141 4.37 -1.09 0.89
N PRO A 142 3.34 -0.28 1.15
CA PRO A 142 3.10 0.26 2.49
C PRO A 142 2.69 -0.82 3.48
N ILE A 143 3.49 -0.96 4.52
CA ILE A 143 3.24 -1.85 5.67
C ILE A 143 3.46 -1.01 6.92
N MET A 144 2.48 -0.97 7.82
CA MET A 144 2.60 -0.16 9.03
C MET A 144 1.68 -0.67 10.15
N THR A 145 1.94 -0.27 11.37
CA THR A 145 0.99 -0.44 12.46
C THR A 145 -0.20 0.50 12.28
N TYR A 146 -1.37 0.14 12.81
CA TYR A 146 -2.55 1.02 12.77
C TYR A 146 -2.30 2.33 13.53
N GLY A 147 -1.55 2.30 14.63
CA GLY A 147 -1.12 3.49 15.35
C GLY A 147 -0.30 4.45 14.49
N CYS A 148 0.60 3.93 13.65
CA CYS A 148 1.33 4.71 12.65
C CYS A 148 0.38 5.35 11.63
N LEU A 149 -0.54 4.57 11.05
CA LEU A 149 -1.53 5.08 10.10
C LEU A 149 -2.38 6.21 10.73
N ARG A 150 -2.78 6.05 11.98
CA ARG A 150 -3.55 7.08 12.72
C ARG A 150 -2.73 8.36 12.91
N LYS A 151 -1.44 8.26 13.24
CA LYS A 151 -0.53 9.42 13.33
C LYS A 151 -0.30 10.09 11.98
N MET A 152 -0.40 9.33 10.89
CA MET A 152 -0.40 9.83 9.52
C MET A 152 -1.78 10.40 9.09
N ASN A 153 -2.71 10.64 10.01
CA ASN A 153 -4.08 11.09 9.75
C ASN A 153 -4.85 10.18 8.76
N GLY A 154 -4.56 8.89 8.75
CA GLY A 154 -5.16 7.92 7.84
C GLY A 154 -4.65 8.02 6.40
N ILE A 155 -3.53 8.69 6.16
CA ILE A 155 -2.99 8.90 4.82
C ILE A 155 -1.86 7.90 4.56
N ILE A 156 -2.10 6.92 3.69
CA ILE A 156 -1.05 6.07 3.11
C ILE A 156 -0.43 6.82 1.93
N TYR A 157 -1.21 7.09 0.90
CA TYR A 157 -0.82 7.92 -0.24
C TYR A 157 -1.68 9.16 -0.29
N HIS A 158 -1.05 10.32 -0.39
CA HIS A 158 -1.79 11.59 -0.34
C HIS A 158 -2.63 11.79 -1.62
N PRO A 159 -3.93 12.13 -1.51
CA PRO A 159 -4.85 12.22 -2.66
C PRO A 159 -4.59 13.41 -3.60
N ALA A 160 -3.60 14.26 -3.31
CA ALA A 160 -3.12 15.28 -4.23
C ALA A 160 -2.33 14.69 -5.40
N TYR A 161 -1.78 13.46 -5.24
CA TYR A 161 -1.17 12.71 -6.33
C TYR A 161 -2.20 11.86 -7.04
N SER A 162 -1.91 11.54 -8.29
CA SER A 162 -2.62 10.47 -8.99
C SER A 162 -1.99 9.12 -8.68
N HIS A 163 -0.68 8.98 -8.87
CA HIS A 163 0.03 7.72 -8.72
C HIS A 163 1.51 7.89 -8.34
N MET A 164 2.27 8.69 -9.12
CA MET A 164 3.72 8.80 -9.00
C MET A 164 4.14 9.61 -7.78
N PHE A 165 5.34 9.32 -7.24
CA PHE A 165 5.98 10.01 -6.09
C PHE A 165 5.27 9.90 -4.74
N SER A 166 4.08 9.31 -4.67
CA SER A 166 3.35 9.13 -3.42
C SER A 166 4.05 8.17 -2.44
N ASP A 167 4.73 7.18 -2.99
CA ASP A 167 5.60 6.22 -2.30
C ASP A 167 6.88 6.87 -1.76
N CYS A 168 7.45 7.83 -2.51
CA CYS A 168 8.57 8.65 -2.05
C CYS A 168 8.13 9.61 -0.92
N GLU A 169 6.94 10.22 -1.03
CA GLU A 169 6.40 11.07 0.04
C GLU A 169 6.11 10.26 1.30
N LEU A 170 5.56 9.05 1.16
CA LEU A 170 5.35 8.16 2.30
C LEU A 170 6.67 7.86 3.03
N TYR A 171 7.74 7.54 2.28
CA TYR A 171 9.07 7.35 2.86
C TYR A 171 9.54 8.58 3.64
N ASN A 172 9.44 9.78 3.04
CA ASN A 172 9.86 11.01 3.69
C ASN A 172 9.04 11.31 4.94
N ASN A 173 7.71 11.11 4.89
CA ASN A 173 6.84 11.34 6.03
C ASN A 173 7.20 10.43 7.20
N LEU A 174 7.36 9.13 6.97
CA LEU A 174 7.73 8.19 8.02
C LEU A 174 9.11 8.49 8.60
N LYS A 175 10.08 8.86 7.76
CA LYS A 175 11.43 9.24 8.17
C LYS A 175 11.42 10.51 9.02
N ASP A 176 10.78 11.58 8.54
CA ASP A 176 10.75 12.88 9.20
C ASP A 176 9.99 12.86 10.54
N LEU A 177 8.96 11.99 10.65
CA LEU A 177 8.20 11.75 11.87
C LEU A 177 8.88 10.74 12.81
N GLY A 178 10.04 10.19 12.45
CA GLY A 178 10.75 9.19 13.27
C GLY A 178 10.02 7.85 13.38
N MET A 179 9.16 7.52 12.42
CA MET A 179 8.36 6.30 12.40
C MET A 179 8.83 5.27 11.37
N LEU A 180 9.94 5.50 10.66
CA LEU A 180 10.45 4.57 9.66
C LEU A 180 11.26 3.45 10.32
N TYR A 181 10.86 2.19 10.08
CA TYR A 181 11.65 1.01 10.37
C TYR A 181 12.10 0.36 9.05
N ASP A 182 13.38 0.54 8.71
CA ASP A 182 13.96 -0.03 7.48
C ASP A 182 14.56 -1.40 7.77
N ASP A 183 13.88 -2.45 7.30
CA ASP A 183 14.28 -3.85 7.49
C ASP A 183 14.90 -4.49 6.23
N ARG A 184 15.17 -3.71 5.18
CA ARG A 184 15.64 -4.24 3.89
C ARG A 184 16.95 -5.01 3.93
N LEU A 185 17.77 -4.78 4.96
CA LEU A 185 19.09 -5.45 5.11
C LEU A 185 19.11 -6.56 6.15
N SER A 186 18.09 -6.65 7.02
CA SER A 186 18.12 -7.56 8.18
C SER A 186 17.62 -8.97 7.86
N ASP A 187 16.98 -9.18 6.72
CA ASP A 187 16.34 -10.43 6.36
C ASP A 187 16.40 -10.65 4.83
N GLU A 188 16.34 -11.93 4.40
CA GLU A 188 16.21 -12.29 2.98
C GLU A 188 14.76 -12.30 2.49
N THR A 189 13.79 -12.04 3.35
CA THR A 189 12.37 -12.01 3.00
C THR A 189 12.08 -10.90 2.01
N VAL A 190 11.49 -11.26 0.87
CA VAL A 190 11.21 -10.35 -0.25
C VAL A 190 9.73 -10.37 -0.59
N PHE A 191 9.10 -9.20 -0.55
CA PHE A 191 7.80 -8.94 -1.16
C PHE A 191 8.02 -8.56 -2.62
N GLU A 192 8.04 -9.54 -3.50
CA GLU A 192 8.53 -9.34 -4.85
C GLU A 192 7.63 -8.41 -5.69
N HIS A 193 8.17 -7.26 -6.09
CA HIS A 193 7.49 -6.33 -6.97
C HIS A 193 7.68 -6.74 -8.44
N LEU A 194 6.61 -7.21 -9.06
CA LEU A 194 6.58 -7.63 -10.47
C LEU A 194 6.46 -6.42 -11.41
N HIS A 195 7.32 -5.41 -11.20
CA HIS A 195 7.24 -4.14 -11.89
C HIS A 195 7.69 -4.24 -13.35
N TYR A 196 6.95 -3.61 -14.26
CA TYR A 196 7.26 -3.65 -15.70
C TYR A 196 8.61 -2.98 -16.03
N ALA A 197 8.97 -1.88 -15.35
CA ALA A 197 10.27 -1.21 -15.56
C ALA A 197 11.47 -2.06 -15.11
N ALA A 198 11.25 -3.04 -14.23
CA ALA A 198 12.25 -4.05 -13.86
C ALA A 198 12.28 -5.25 -14.85
N GLY A 199 11.51 -5.22 -15.92
CA GLY A 199 11.41 -6.30 -16.89
C GLY A 199 10.68 -7.54 -16.39
N LYS A 200 10.05 -7.50 -15.22
CA LYS A 200 9.38 -8.65 -14.60
C LYS A 200 7.99 -8.95 -15.17
N ARG A 201 7.38 -8.00 -15.85
CA ARG A 201 6.15 -8.14 -16.64
C ARG A 201 6.12 -7.14 -17.80
N LYS A 202 5.17 -7.30 -18.71
CA LYS A 202 4.92 -6.30 -19.76
C LYS A 202 4.08 -5.16 -19.20
N ALA A 203 4.37 -3.92 -19.67
CA ALA A 203 3.52 -2.78 -19.37
C ALA A 203 2.13 -2.97 -20.02
N ASP A 204 1.10 -2.59 -19.30
CA ASP A 204 -0.28 -2.61 -19.77
C ASP A 204 -0.86 -1.18 -19.96
N GLN A 205 -2.16 -1.09 -20.27
CA GLN A 205 -2.84 0.20 -20.44
C GLN A 205 -2.90 1.03 -19.17
N ALA A 206 -2.96 0.37 -17.99
CA ALA A 206 -2.96 1.06 -16.70
C ALA A 206 -1.61 1.74 -16.46
N ASP A 207 -0.51 1.03 -16.70
CA ASP A 207 0.84 1.60 -16.57
C ASP A 207 1.04 2.81 -17.51
N GLN A 208 0.52 2.73 -18.74
CA GLN A 208 0.58 3.85 -19.69
C GLN A 208 -0.25 5.06 -19.20
N ALA A 209 -1.43 4.83 -18.66
CA ALA A 209 -2.29 5.87 -18.11
C ALA A 209 -1.63 6.57 -16.90
N TYR A 210 -0.94 5.82 -16.03
CA TYR A 210 -0.20 6.38 -14.90
C TYR A 210 0.98 7.24 -15.36
N ASN A 211 1.73 6.77 -16.35
CA ASN A 211 2.86 7.53 -16.91
C ASN A 211 2.44 8.88 -17.50
N MET A 212 1.22 9.01 -18.04
CA MET A 212 0.69 10.29 -18.52
C MET A 212 0.48 11.33 -17.40
N LYS A 213 0.40 10.90 -16.14
CA LYS A 213 0.25 11.78 -14.97
C LYS A 213 1.58 12.18 -14.34
N TRP A 214 2.70 11.67 -14.86
CA TRP A 214 4.01 11.88 -14.26
C TRP A 214 4.36 13.36 -14.02
N ALA A 215 4.14 14.22 -15.01
CA ALA A 215 4.49 15.64 -14.90
C ALA A 215 3.63 16.39 -13.87
N GLU A 216 2.34 16.04 -13.74
CA GLU A 216 1.45 16.62 -12.74
C GLU A 216 1.88 16.21 -11.34
N ASP A 217 2.17 14.91 -11.16
CA ASP A 217 2.61 14.34 -9.88
C ASP A 217 4.01 14.86 -9.49
N ASP A 218 4.95 15.04 -10.44
CA ASP A 218 6.26 15.65 -10.21
C ASP A 218 6.16 17.10 -9.71
N ALA A 219 5.27 17.89 -10.33
CA ALA A 219 5.00 19.25 -9.87
C ALA A 219 4.41 19.28 -8.45
N THR A 220 3.50 18.36 -8.17
CA THR A 220 2.92 18.18 -6.83
C THR A 220 4.00 17.77 -5.82
N TRP A 221 4.87 16.83 -6.17
CA TRP A 221 5.99 16.36 -5.36
C TRP A 221 6.94 17.51 -5.00
N LYS A 222 7.41 18.27 -5.98
CA LYS A 222 8.31 19.42 -5.77
C LYS A 222 7.72 20.47 -4.83
N LYS A 223 6.43 20.77 -4.99
CA LYS A 223 5.72 21.68 -4.08
C LYS A 223 5.68 21.12 -2.66
N ARG A 224 5.33 19.85 -2.48
CA ARG A 224 5.12 19.25 -1.17
C ARG A 224 6.42 18.93 -0.44
N LEU A 225 7.55 18.75 -1.15
CA LEU A 225 8.87 18.61 -0.55
C LEU A 225 9.29 19.81 0.33
N SER A 226 8.77 21.01 0.07
CA SER A 226 9.06 22.21 0.87
C SER A 226 8.20 22.31 2.14
N MET A 227 7.21 21.42 2.34
CA MET A 227 6.35 21.39 3.50
C MET A 227 6.97 20.56 4.64
N SER A 228 6.59 20.86 5.89
CA SER A 228 6.91 19.97 7.01
C SER A 228 6.13 18.64 6.91
N ALA A 229 6.57 17.61 7.64
CA ALA A 229 5.86 16.33 7.67
C ALA A 229 4.40 16.50 8.14
N GLU A 230 4.19 17.33 9.18
CA GLU A 230 2.87 17.61 9.74
C GLU A 230 1.94 18.35 8.76
N GLU A 231 2.50 19.09 7.80
CA GLU A 231 1.73 19.72 6.72
C GLU A 231 1.42 18.71 5.62
N ARG A 232 2.38 17.83 5.28
CA ARG A 232 2.19 16.80 4.24
C ARG A 232 1.13 15.76 4.59
N ILE A 233 0.89 15.48 5.86
CA ILE A 233 -0.16 14.55 6.32
C ILE A 233 -1.51 15.21 6.59
N LYS A 234 -1.76 16.41 6.07
CA LYS A 234 -3.07 17.10 6.11
C LYS A 234 -3.71 17.11 4.72
N ILE A 235 -5.05 16.97 4.69
CA ILE A 235 -5.87 17.07 3.48
C ILE A 235 -6.43 18.48 3.34
#